data_7148e2a16520d98b505d3d770e5fd822
#
_entry.id   7148e2a16520d98b505d3d770e5fd822
#
_cell.length_a   1.000
_cell.length_b   1.000
_cell.length_c   1.000
_cell.angle_alpha   90.00
_cell.angle_beta   90.00
_cell.angle_gamma   90.00
#
_symmetry.space_group_name_H-M   'P 1'
#
loop_
_entity.id
_entity.type
_entity.pdbx_description
1 polymer ?
#
loop_
_entity_poly.entity_id
_entity_poly.type
_entity_poly.pdbx_seq_one_letter_code
_entity_poly.pdbx_strand_id
1 'polypeptide(L)'
;MKYYQIKEISQMTSLTIRSLQYYDEIGLLKPEKRSTSGYRLYSEHDLVRLQQITTLKFLGFSLSKIKKIIESANFDVIVSMQIQARELETKAIRMNEAASLLRYISSQMEISQLVNWKSTAKIIEILERNTMNDQVLKKYQSVADASELGKKSDYDPTYNPDRLFPIPRAGKRQELGVDPQQLPFYGFDCWNHYEVSWLNAKGKPVVALAEIIYDCNSLKLIESKSLKLYFNSFNNSKFDSIDTLEKIIKKDLQQRIEAEVFVAIHPLDQSNQIHMQQVFTGESIDELDVECSVYLVEPAFLVVGDELVEETLYSDLLKSNCLVTNQPDWGSVQIAYKGKKINREGLLKYLVSFRNHNEFHEQCIERIFVDIMNHCKPESLTVYGRYTRRGGLDINPYRSTEKVSFTDKNVRLIRQ
;
A
#
# COMPACT_ATOMS: atom_id res chain seq x y z
N MET A 1 6.41 -33.54 -40.36
CA MET A 1 5.80 -32.42 -39.64
C MET A 1 4.63 -31.89 -40.44
N LYS A 2 3.47 -31.72 -39.80
CA LYS A 2 2.29 -31.16 -40.45
C LYS A 2 2.38 -29.64 -40.47
N TYR A 3 2.07 -29.02 -41.61
CA TYR A 3 2.04 -27.57 -41.78
C TYR A 3 0.64 -27.11 -42.12
N TYR A 4 0.28 -25.96 -41.59
CA TYR A 4 -1.03 -25.33 -41.76
C TYR A 4 -0.90 -23.99 -42.48
N GLN A 5 -1.85 -23.71 -43.38
CA GLN A 5 -1.94 -22.40 -44.01
C GLN A 5 -2.58 -21.37 -43.10
N ILE A 6 -2.33 -20.09 -43.36
CA ILE A 6 -2.85 -18.98 -42.51
C ILE A 6 -4.39 -19.00 -42.38
N LYS A 7 -5.12 -19.47 -43.40
CA LYS A 7 -6.59 -19.64 -43.33
C LYS A 7 -7.01 -20.69 -42.34
N GLU A 8 -6.31 -21.85 -42.33
CA GLU A 8 -6.57 -22.93 -41.39
C GLU A 8 -6.30 -22.50 -39.96
N ILE A 9 -5.18 -21.82 -39.72
CA ILE A 9 -4.84 -21.25 -38.42
C ILE A 9 -5.90 -20.26 -37.96
N SER A 10 -6.35 -19.36 -38.85
CA SER A 10 -7.39 -18.37 -38.52
C SER A 10 -8.70 -19.07 -38.10
N GLN A 11 -9.09 -20.15 -38.74
CA GLN A 11 -10.28 -20.92 -38.38
C GLN A 11 -10.13 -21.67 -37.04
N MET A 12 -8.95 -22.24 -36.79
CA MET A 12 -8.67 -23.02 -35.57
C MET A 12 -8.56 -22.13 -34.31
N THR A 13 -8.16 -20.89 -34.47
CA THR A 13 -7.80 -19.99 -33.33
C THR A 13 -8.74 -18.80 -33.13
N SER A 14 -9.76 -18.67 -33.98
CA SER A 14 -10.66 -17.50 -33.99
C SER A 14 -9.96 -16.15 -34.19
N LEU A 15 -8.71 -16.18 -34.65
CA LEU A 15 -7.95 -14.95 -34.95
C LEU A 15 -8.15 -14.57 -36.43
N THR A 16 -8.17 -13.27 -36.69
CA THR A 16 -8.23 -12.77 -38.08
C THR A 16 -6.90 -13.00 -38.79
N ILE A 17 -6.95 -13.22 -40.11
CA ILE A 17 -5.74 -13.32 -40.96
C ILE A 17 -4.86 -12.08 -40.77
N ARG A 18 -5.46 -10.90 -40.63
CA ARG A 18 -4.77 -9.63 -40.40
C ARG A 18 -3.99 -9.63 -39.07
N SER A 19 -4.58 -10.20 -38.01
CA SER A 19 -3.87 -10.36 -36.72
C SER A 19 -2.66 -11.27 -36.84
N LEU A 20 -2.78 -12.39 -37.56
CA LEU A 20 -1.67 -13.33 -37.79
C LEU A 20 -0.55 -12.70 -38.63
N GLN A 21 -0.90 -11.92 -39.64
CA GLN A 21 0.04 -11.15 -40.45
C GLN A 21 0.79 -10.11 -39.61
N TYR A 22 0.05 -9.39 -38.78
CA TYR A 22 0.63 -8.40 -37.85
C TYR A 22 1.58 -9.05 -36.84
N TYR A 23 1.27 -10.23 -36.33
CA TYR A 23 2.16 -10.96 -35.41
C TYR A 23 3.47 -11.39 -36.09
N ASP A 24 3.43 -11.74 -37.39
CA ASP A 24 4.62 -11.99 -38.19
C ASP A 24 5.46 -10.70 -38.40
N GLU A 25 4.79 -9.57 -38.74
CA GLU A 25 5.42 -8.27 -38.96
C GLU A 25 6.17 -7.75 -37.73
N ILE A 26 5.58 -7.86 -36.54
CA ILE A 26 6.22 -7.44 -35.28
C ILE A 26 7.17 -8.52 -34.70
N GLY A 27 7.30 -9.65 -35.41
CA GLY A 27 8.16 -10.77 -35.00
C GLY A 27 7.70 -11.52 -33.76
N LEU A 28 6.41 -11.44 -33.41
CA LEU A 28 5.82 -12.14 -32.26
C LEU A 28 5.54 -13.61 -32.57
N LEU A 29 5.06 -13.90 -33.80
CA LEU A 29 4.84 -15.23 -34.35
C LEU A 29 5.36 -15.27 -35.79
N LYS A 30 6.55 -15.82 -35.99
CA LYS A 30 7.12 -16.00 -37.33
C LYS A 30 6.77 -17.38 -37.84
N PRO A 31 6.18 -17.54 -39.06
CA PRO A 31 5.91 -18.85 -39.64
C PRO A 31 7.24 -19.55 -39.89
N GLU A 32 7.30 -20.86 -39.56
CA GLU A 32 8.52 -21.67 -39.70
C GLU A 32 8.98 -21.75 -41.15
N LYS A 33 8.03 -21.77 -42.10
CA LYS A 33 8.35 -21.85 -43.53
C LYS A 33 7.42 -20.98 -44.38
N ARG A 34 7.84 -20.75 -45.61
CA ARG A 34 6.99 -20.26 -46.70
C ARG A 34 6.96 -21.29 -47.83
N SER A 35 5.79 -21.44 -48.48
CA SER A 35 5.65 -22.29 -49.66
C SER A 35 6.46 -21.73 -50.82
N THR A 36 6.64 -22.51 -51.85
CA THR A 36 7.24 -22.11 -53.14
C THR A 36 6.53 -20.91 -53.78
N SER A 37 5.23 -20.74 -53.47
CA SER A 37 4.38 -19.63 -53.90
C SER A 37 4.37 -18.48 -52.89
N GLY A 38 5.23 -18.43 -51.86
CA GLY A 38 5.37 -17.38 -50.88
C GLY A 38 4.35 -17.41 -49.73
N TYR A 39 3.43 -18.35 -49.65
CA TYR A 39 2.43 -18.45 -48.58
C TYR A 39 3.06 -18.85 -47.23
N ARG A 40 2.60 -18.29 -46.16
CA ARG A 40 3.01 -18.59 -44.77
C ARG A 40 2.54 -20.00 -44.39
N LEU A 41 3.44 -20.83 -43.88
CA LEU A 41 3.19 -22.17 -43.39
C LEU A 41 3.61 -22.27 -41.93
N TYR A 42 2.68 -22.63 -41.07
CA TYR A 42 2.83 -22.72 -39.64
C TYR A 42 2.94 -24.17 -39.19
N SER A 43 3.87 -24.46 -38.28
CA SER A 43 4.06 -25.80 -37.70
C SER A 43 3.18 -26.01 -36.46
N GLU A 44 3.19 -27.20 -35.91
CA GLU A 44 2.56 -27.49 -34.61
C GLU A 44 3.21 -26.68 -33.47
N HIS A 45 4.50 -26.39 -33.55
CA HIS A 45 5.20 -25.56 -32.60
C HIS A 45 4.72 -24.11 -32.68
N ASP A 46 4.47 -23.59 -33.86
CA ASP A 46 3.87 -22.25 -34.04
C ASP A 46 2.46 -22.18 -33.46
N LEU A 47 1.68 -23.27 -33.48
CA LEU A 47 0.37 -23.34 -32.84
C LEU A 47 0.47 -23.23 -31.31
N VAL A 48 1.43 -23.92 -30.69
CA VAL A 48 1.67 -23.81 -29.24
C VAL A 48 2.06 -22.39 -28.88
N ARG A 49 2.95 -21.79 -29.67
CA ARG A 49 3.34 -20.37 -29.47
C ARG A 49 2.13 -19.43 -29.64
N LEU A 50 1.28 -19.68 -30.60
CA LEU A 50 0.06 -18.92 -30.81
C LEU A 50 -0.92 -19.05 -29.64
N GLN A 51 -1.05 -20.24 -29.07
CA GLN A 51 -1.82 -20.48 -27.86
C GLN A 51 -1.31 -19.67 -26.67
N GLN A 52 0.00 -19.63 -26.48
CA GLN A 52 0.63 -18.78 -25.45
C GLN A 52 0.31 -17.28 -25.65
N ILE A 53 0.45 -16.79 -26.92
CA ILE A 53 0.13 -15.41 -27.27
C ILE A 53 -1.33 -15.07 -26.97
N THR A 54 -2.27 -15.94 -27.39
CA THR A 54 -3.71 -15.71 -27.20
C THR A 54 -4.10 -15.75 -25.73
N THR A 55 -3.54 -16.67 -24.94
CA THR A 55 -3.76 -16.76 -23.50
C THR A 55 -3.26 -15.50 -22.79
N LEU A 56 -2.03 -15.08 -23.06
CA LEU A 56 -1.47 -13.88 -22.45
C LEU A 56 -2.21 -12.61 -22.86
N LYS A 57 -2.67 -12.54 -24.13
CA LYS A 57 -3.52 -11.44 -24.61
C LYS A 57 -4.88 -11.42 -23.92
N PHE A 58 -5.52 -12.57 -23.73
CA PHE A 58 -6.77 -12.69 -22.98
C PHE A 58 -6.61 -12.21 -21.54
N LEU A 59 -5.46 -12.50 -20.92
CA LEU A 59 -5.10 -12.02 -19.60
C LEU A 59 -4.74 -10.51 -19.56
N GLY A 60 -4.80 -9.79 -20.68
CA GLY A 60 -4.63 -8.35 -20.77
C GLY A 60 -3.19 -7.86 -20.97
N PHE A 61 -2.24 -8.75 -21.27
CA PHE A 61 -0.87 -8.33 -21.58
C PHE A 61 -0.78 -7.62 -22.95
N SER A 62 0.00 -6.56 -23.03
CA SER A 62 0.33 -5.91 -24.29
C SER A 62 1.21 -6.82 -25.17
N LEU A 63 1.12 -6.69 -26.50
CA LEU A 63 1.91 -7.52 -27.44
C LEU A 63 3.42 -7.36 -27.21
N SER A 64 3.88 -6.18 -26.79
CA SER A 64 5.28 -5.93 -26.46
C SER A 64 5.73 -6.69 -25.20
N LYS A 65 4.89 -6.75 -24.17
CA LYS A 65 5.13 -7.56 -22.95
C LYS A 65 5.09 -9.07 -23.29
N ILE A 66 4.12 -9.51 -24.09
CA ILE A 66 4.00 -10.90 -24.54
C ILE A 66 5.28 -11.35 -25.26
N LYS A 67 5.80 -10.50 -26.15
CA LYS A 67 7.04 -10.80 -26.87
C LYS A 67 8.21 -11.02 -25.91
N LYS A 68 8.39 -10.14 -24.91
CA LYS A 68 9.42 -10.29 -23.89
C LYS A 68 9.26 -11.56 -23.06
N ILE A 69 8.04 -11.91 -22.66
CA ILE A 69 7.73 -13.14 -21.90
C ILE A 69 8.13 -14.40 -22.68
N ILE A 70 7.84 -14.44 -23.98
CA ILE A 70 8.06 -15.63 -24.80
C ILE A 70 9.51 -15.76 -25.26
N GLU A 71 10.26 -14.65 -25.44
CA GLU A 71 11.61 -14.63 -26.01
C GLU A 71 12.73 -14.67 -24.96
N SER A 72 12.43 -14.33 -23.69
CA SER A 72 13.47 -14.20 -22.66
C SER A 72 13.49 -15.42 -21.73
N ALA A 73 14.63 -16.12 -21.71
CA ALA A 73 14.89 -17.19 -20.74
C ALA A 73 15.01 -16.68 -19.27
N ASN A 74 15.28 -15.38 -19.06
CA ASN A 74 15.45 -14.75 -17.77
C ASN A 74 14.26 -13.84 -17.35
N PHE A 75 13.18 -13.82 -18.13
CA PHE A 75 12.02 -13.04 -17.79
C PHE A 75 11.20 -13.79 -16.73
N ASP A 76 11.00 -13.19 -15.58
CA ASP A 76 10.19 -13.81 -14.53
C ASP A 76 8.70 -13.72 -14.90
N VAL A 77 8.27 -14.77 -15.63
CA VAL A 77 6.89 -14.93 -16.09
C VAL A 77 5.92 -14.95 -14.92
N ILE A 78 6.33 -15.53 -13.78
CA ILE A 78 5.50 -15.64 -12.57
C ILE A 78 5.23 -14.25 -12.00
N VAL A 79 6.27 -13.43 -11.86
CA VAL A 79 6.11 -12.03 -11.38
C VAL A 79 5.23 -11.23 -12.34
N SER A 80 5.43 -11.37 -13.65
CA SER A 80 4.60 -10.67 -14.64
C SER A 80 3.12 -11.09 -14.58
N MET A 81 2.84 -12.39 -14.39
CA MET A 81 1.48 -12.91 -14.20
C MET A 81 0.86 -12.41 -12.89
N GLN A 82 1.63 -12.36 -11.79
CA GLN A 82 1.16 -11.84 -10.51
C GLN A 82 0.82 -10.34 -10.60
N ILE A 83 1.65 -9.54 -11.27
CA ILE A 83 1.37 -8.12 -11.50
C ILE A 83 0.08 -7.96 -12.32
N GLN A 84 -0.08 -8.74 -13.39
CA GLN A 84 -1.27 -8.68 -14.24
C GLN A 84 -2.54 -9.13 -13.50
N ALA A 85 -2.45 -10.17 -12.67
CA ALA A 85 -3.55 -10.62 -11.83
C ALA A 85 -4.01 -9.50 -10.89
N ARG A 86 -3.08 -8.79 -10.25
CA ARG A 86 -3.37 -7.64 -9.38
C ARG A 86 -4.03 -6.49 -10.14
N GLU A 87 -3.55 -6.19 -11.36
CA GLU A 87 -4.18 -5.16 -12.21
C GLU A 87 -5.63 -5.52 -12.54
N LEU A 88 -5.92 -6.80 -12.81
CA LEU A 88 -7.28 -7.29 -13.07
C LEU A 88 -8.15 -7.28 -11.82
N GLU A 89 -7.62 -7.66 -10.66
CA GLU A 89 -8.31 -7.60 -9.36
C GLU A 89 -8.68 -6.15 -9.02
N THR A 90 -7.75 -5.21 -9.21
CA THR A 90 -8.00 -3.78 -8.99
C THR A 90 -9.11 -3.27 -9.92
N LYS A 91 -9.10 -3.66 -11.20
CA LYS A 91 -10.17 -3.30 -12.15
C LYS A 91 -11.52 -3.91 -11.76
N ALA A 92 -11.53 -5.17 -11.29
CA ALA A 92 -12.74 -5.86 -10.85
C ALA A 92 -13.37 -5.17 -9.63
N ILE A 93 -12.55 -4.76 -8.65
CA ILE A 93 -12.99 -3.98 -7.48
C ILE A 93 -13.67 -2.69 -7.96
N ARG A 94 -13.04 -1.92 -8.84
CA ARG A 94 -13.61 -0.67 -9.38
C ARG A 94 -14.91 -0.88 -10.14
N MET A 95 -15.00 -1.92 -10.95
CA MET A 95 -16.24 -2.25 -11.66
C MET A 95 -17.36 -2.60 -10.69
N ASN A 96 -17.07 -3.34 -9.62
CA ASN A 96 -18.04 -3.68 -8.58
C ASN A 96 -18.49 -2.43 -7.82
N GLU A 97 -17.61 -1.51 -7.52
CA GLU A 97 -17.91 -0.23 -6.86
C GLU A 97 -18.79 0.65 -7.75
N ALA A 98 -18.45 0.81 -9.03
CA ALA A 98 -19.27 1.52 -9.99
C ALA A 98 -20.66 0.89 -10.11
N ALA A 99 -20.77 -0.44 -10.14
CA ALA A 99 -22.03 -1.15 -10.17
C ALA A 99 -22.86 -0.95 -8.89
N SER A 100 -22.22 -0.95 -7.71
CA SER A 100 -22.88 -0.71 -6.42
C SER A 100 -23.42 0.71 -6.34
N LEU A 101 -22.65 1.66 -6.82
CA LEU A 101 -23.02 3.07 -6.87
C LEU A 101 -24.19 3.30 -7.84
N LEU A 102 -24.19 2.66 -9.01
CA LEU A 102 -25.30 2.70 -9.97
C LEU A 102 -26.59 2.12 -9.36
N ARG A 103 -26.49 1.01 -8.60
CA ARG A 103 -27.64 0.44 -7.89
C ARG A 103 -28.17 1.39 -6.81
N TYR A 104 -27.27 2.03 -6.04
CA TYR A 104 -27.68 3.04 -5.06
C TYR A 104 -28.42 4.21 -5.69
N ILE A 105 -27.91 4.74 -6.83
CA ILE A 105 -28.58 5.81 -7.56
C ILE A 105 -29.95 5.34 -8.07
N SER A 106 -30.02 4.13 -8.64
CA SER A 106 -31.27 3.56 -9.13
C SER A 106 -32.32 3.45 -8.02
N SER A 107 -31.92 2.97 -6.83
CA SER A 107 -32.84 2.89 -5.68
C SER A 107 -33.29 4.25 -5.19
N GLN A 108 -32.43 5.28 -5.19
CA GLN A 108 -32.85 6.66 -4.84
C GLN A 108 -33.80 7.25 -5.88
N MET A 109 -33.63 6.92 -7.16
CA MET A 109 -34.53 7.35 -8.23
C MET A 109 -35.93 6.70 -8.12
N GLU A 110 -35.99 5.44 -7.72
CA GLU A 110 -37.25 4.73 -7.47
C GLU A 110 -38.04 5.38 -6.32
N ILE A 111 -37.35 5.90 -5.30
CA ILE A 111 -37.97 6.52 -4.13
C ILE A 111 -38.44 7.96 -4.40
N SER A 112 -37.64 8.76 -5.12
CA SER A 112 -37.81 10.22 -5.21
C SER A 112 -38.31 10.74 -6.57
N GLN A 113 -38.40 9.91 -7.61
CA GLN A 113 -38.74 10.25 -9.02
C GLN A 113 -37.93 11.40 -9.63
N LEU A 114 -36.89 11.89 -8.97
CA LEU A 114 -36.03 12.99 -9.44
C LEU A 114 -34.55 12.55 -9.43
N VAL A 115 -33.91 12.67 -10.60
CA VAL A 115 -32.47 12.42 -10.73
C VAL A 115 -31.70 13.59 -10.14
N ASN A 116 -30.97 13.38 -9.10
CA ASN A 116 -30.01 14.37 -8.61
C ASN A 116 -28.71 14.30 -9.43
N TRP A 117 -28.71 14.97 -10.58
CA TRP A 117 -27.55 15.03 -11.49
C TRP A 117 -26.27 15.56 -10.83
N LYS A 118 -26.38 16.33 -9.74
CA LYS A 118 -25.25 16.82 -8.96
C LYS A 118 -24.54 15.70 -8.22
N SER A 119 -25.30 14.72 -7.73
CA SER A 119 -24.75 13.49 -7.14
C SER A 119 -24.09 12.60 -8.19
N THR A 120 -24.69 12.49 -9.38
CA THR A 120 -24.15 11.71 -10.50
C THR A 120 -22.84 12.31 -11.04
N ALA A 121 -22.73 13.64 -11.15
CA ALA A 121 -21.50 14.31 -11.54
C ALA A 121 -20.36 14.08 -10.52
N LYS A 122 -20.69 14.07 -9.22
CA LYS A 122 -19.73 13.78 -8.16
C LYS A 122 -19.19 12.34 -8.21
N ILE A 123 -20.00 11.40 -8.68
CA ILE A 123 -19.63 10.01 -8.92
C ILE A 123 -18.63 9.89 -10.06
N ILE A 124 -18.88 10.59 -11.17
CA ILE A 124 -17.96 10.63 -12.31
C ILE A 124 -16.63 11.26 -11.90
N GLU A 125 -16.65 12.32 -11.10
CA GLU A 125 -15.45 12.96 -10.56
C GLU A 125 -14.63 12.00 -9.68
N ILE A 126 -15.29 11.18 -8.84
CA ILE A 126 -14.64 10.14 -8.02
C ILE A 126 -14.00 9.07 -8.90
N LEU A 127 -14.69 8.61 -9.95
CA LEU A 127 -14.17 7.64 -10.91
C LEU A 127 -12.98 8.21 -11.70
N GLU A 128 -13.01 9.51 -12.07
CA GLU A 128 -11.93 10.20 -12.78
C GLU A 128 -10.72 10.46 -11.87
N ARG A 129 -10.92 10.87 -10.61
CA ARG A 129 -9.84 11.00 -9.61
C ARG A 129 -9.11 9.67 -9.39
N ASN A 130 -9.85 8.58 -9.35
CA ASN A 130 -9.28 7.24 -9.22
C ASN A 130 -8.45 6.83 -10.45
N THR A 131 -8.78 7.35 -11.64
CA THR A 131 -7.97 7.14 -12.87
C THR A 131 -6.67 7.96 -12.87
N MET A 132 -6.67 9.16 -12.29
CA MET A 132 -5.44 9.95 -12.09
C MET A 132 -4.54 9.34 -11.03
N ASN A 133 -5.11 8.83 -9.94
CA ASN A 133 -4.37 8.04 -8.94
C ASN A 133 -3.66 6.81 -9.53
N ASP A 134 -4.19 6.20 -10.61
CA ASP A 134 -3.55 5.08 -11.29
C ASP A 134 -2.22 5.45 -11.97
N GLN A 135 -2.09 6.63 -12.52
CA GLN A 135 -0.82 7.07 -13.14
C GLN A 135 0.25 7.33 -12.08
N VAL A 136 -0.16 7.86 -10.96
CA VAL A 136 0.73 8.11 -9.82
C VAL A 136 1.06 6.82 -9.09
N LEU A 137 0.09 5.92 -8.86
CA LEU A 137 0.31 4.56 -8.36
C LEU A 137 1.31 3.79 -9.24
N LYS A 138 1.25 3.91 -10.56
CA LYS A 138 2.24 3.29 -11.47
C LYS A 138 3.64 3.86 -11.28
N LYS A 139 3.78 5.14 -11.00
CA LYS A 139 5.09 5.77 -10.72
C LYS A 139 5.65 5.31 -9.37
N TYR A 140 4.80 5.16 -8.35
CA TYR A 140 5.20 4.64 -7.03
C TYR A 140 5.40 3.13 -7.01
N GLN A 141 4.59 2.37 -7.75
CA GLN A 141 4.83 0.95 -7.97
C GLN A 141 6.22 0.69 -8.55
N SER A 142 6.70 1.55 -9.45
CA SER A 142 8.07 1.42 -9.99
C SER A 142 9.17 1.60 -8.92
N VAL A 143 8.94 2.43 -7.90
CA VAL A 143 9.88 2.60 -6.76
C VAL A 143 9.74 1.44 -5.79
N ALA A 144 8.50 1.01 -5.50
CA ALA A 144 8.23 -0.13 -4.63
C ALA A 144 8.61 -1.48 -5.27
N ASP A 145 8.49 -1.61 -6.59
CA ASP A 145 8.96 -2.78 -7.37
C ASP A 145 10.50 -2.93 -7.34
N ALA A 146 11.23 -1.84 -7.08
CA ALA A 146 12.67 -1.90 -6.82
C ALA A 146 13.00 -2.48 -5.43
N SER A 147 12.02 -2.51 -4.50
CA SER A 147 12.20 -3.07 -3.16
C SER A 147 12.12 -4.61 -3.14
N GLU A 148 12.44 -5.20 -1.99
CA GLU A 148 12.27 -6.64 -1.72
C GLU A 148 10.79 -7.04 -1.47
N LEU A 149 9.87 -6.07 -1.43
CA LEU A 149 8.48 -6.28 -1.10
C LEU A 149 7.78 -7.10 -2.19
N GLY A 150 7.09 -8.17 -1.79
CA GLY A 150 6.43 -9.10 -2.72
C GLY A 150 7.35 -10.12 -3.42
N LYS A 151 8.68 -10.04 -3.25
CA LYS A 151 9.64 -10.99 -3.81
C LYS A 151 9.97 -12.11 -2.82
N LYS A 152 10.48 -13.26 -3.32
CA LYS A 152 11.11 -14.27 -2.49
C LYS A 152 12.37 -13.67 -1.89
N SER A 153 12.49 -13.72 -0.55
CA SER A 153 13.61 -13.09 0.14
C SER A 153 14.66 -14.12 0.48
N ASP A 154 15.91 -13.78 0.20
CA ASP A 154 17.05 -14.47 0.77
C ASP A 154 17.44 -13.76 2.06
N TYR A 155 17.65 -14.54 3.13
CA TYR A 155 18.08 -14.01 4.42
C TYR A 155 19.60 -13.94 4.47
N ASP A 156 20.12 -12.78 4.87
CA ASP A 156 21.56 -12.63 5.03
C ASP A 156 22.05 -13.44 6.24
N PRO A 157 23.15 -14.17 6.08
CA PRO A 157 23.73 -14.93 7.19
C PRO A 157 24.44 -14.05 8.22
N THR A 158 24.77 -12.80 7.88
CA THR A 158 25.49 -11.84 8.72
C THR A 158 24.92 -10.42 8.50
N TYR A 159 25.21 -9.54 9.45
CA TYR A 159 24.80 -8.13 9.42
C TYR A 159 25.03 -7.48 8.06
N ASN A 160 23.96 -6.87 7.51
CA ASN A 160 23.94 -6.22 6.20
C ASN A 160 23.08 -4.96 6.19
N PRO A 161 23.66 -3.75 6.28
CA PRO A 161 22.95 -2.48 6.27
C PRO A 161 22.35 -2.12 4.89
N ASP A 162 22.81 -2.76 3.81
CA ASP A 162 22.33 -2.49 2.44
C ASP A 162 20.92 -3.06 2.20
N ARG A 163 20.38 -3.84 3.13
CA ARG A 163 18.99 -4.27 3.09
C ARG A 163 18.00 -3.14 3.29
N LEU A 164 18.37 -2.07 3.98
CA LEU A 164 17.49 -0.94 4.23
C LEU A 164 17.13 -0.21 2.94
N PHE A 165 15.85 -0.20 2.60
CA PHE A 165 15.32 0.43 1.40
C PHE A 165 14.51 1.70 1.75
N PRO A 166 15.01 2.90 1.44
CA PRO A 166 14.31 4.14 1.70
C PRO A 166 13.29 4.46 0.60
N ILE A 167 12.12 4.98 1.00
CA ILE A 167 11.04 5.42 0.11
C ILE A 167 10.83 6.92 0.28
N PRO A 168 10.91 7.75 -0.79
CA PRO A 168 10.63 9.19 -0.72
C PRO A 168 9.17 9.47 -0.35
N ARG A 169 8.93 10.42 0.57
CA ARG A 169 7.57 10.84 0.98
C ARG A 169 6.92 11.83 0.03
N ALA A 170 7.74 12.62 -0.69
CA ALA A 170 7.32 13.80 -1.44
C ALA A 170 6.15 13.53 -2.41
N GLY A 171 6.22 12.44 -3.16
CA GLY A 171 5.21 12.19 -4.16
C GLY A 171 3.82 11.91 -3.59
N LYS A 172 3.71 11.14 -2.49
CA LYS A 172 2.40 10.92 -1.84
C LYS A 172 1.86 12.19 -1.19
N ARG A 173 2.72 13.02 -0.62
CA ARG A 173 2.33 14.32 -0.08
C ARG A 173 1.81 15.26 -1.16
N GLN A 174 2.44 15.28 -2.34
CA GLN A 174 1.94 16.04 -3.49
C GLN A 174 0.54 15.58 -3.95
N GLU A 175 0.22 14.28 -3.90
CA GLU A 175 -1.12 13.76 -4.16
C GLU A 175 -2.17 14.32 -3.18
N LEU A 176 -1.77 14.55 -1.93
CA LEU A 176 -2.62 15.16 -0.90
C LEU A 176 -2.68 16.69 -0.99
N GLY A 177 -1.97 17.30 -1.95
CA GLY A 177 -1.83 18.75 -2.04
C GLY A 177 -0.95 19.36 -0.93
N VAL A 178 -0.13 18.53 -0.27
CA VAL A 178 0.79 18.96 0.80
C VAL A 178 2.12 19.34 0.19
N ASP A 179 2.57 20.57 0.48
CA ASP A 179 3.92 21.02 0.15
C ASP A 179 4.93 20.27 1.04
N PRO A 180 5.85 19.48 0.46
CA PRO A 180 6.86 18.78 1.24
C PRO A 180 7.81 19.70 2.04
N GLN A 181 7.91 20.97 1.66
CA GLN A 181 8.73 21.98 2.37
C GLN A 181 7.97 22.69 3.49
N GLN A 182 6.63 22.63 3.47
CA GLN A 182 5.78 23.29 4.46
C GLN A 182 4.65 22.36 4.88
N LEU A 183 4.97 21.39 5.75
CA LEU A 183 3.98 20.43 6.21
C LEU A 183 2.91 21.09 7.08
N PRO A 184 1.62 20.75 6.91
CA PRO A 184 0.54 21.27 7.75
C PRO A 184 0.46 20.59 9.13
N PHE A 185 1.40 19.70 9.44
CA PHE A 185 1.45 18.91 10.67
C PHE A 185 2.86 18.75 11.18
N TYR A 186 2.96 18.51 12.48
CA TYR A 186 4.10 17.97 13.20
C TYR A 186 3.81 16.50 13.53
N GLY A 187 4.83 15.76 13.91
CA GLY A 187 4.63 14.39 14.38
C GLY A 187 5.81 13.47 14.10
N PHE A 188 5.57 12.19 14.27
CA PHE A 188 6.59 11.16 14.15
C PHE A 188 5.99 9.84 13.64
N ASP A 189 6.87 8.96 13.21
CA ASP A 189 6.55 7.56 12.96
C ASP A 189 7.28 6.70 13.98
N CYS A 190 6.50 5.98 14.80
CA CYS A 190 7.00 5.07 15.82
C CYS A 190 6.87 3.62 15.35
N TRP A 191 7.98 2.90 15.34
CA TRP A 191 8.07 1.51 14.96
C TRP A 191 8.48 0.67 16.16
N ASN A 192 7.76 -0.41 16.44
CA ASN A 192 8.17 -1.40 17.39
C ASN A 192 8.58 -2.68 16.67
N HIS A 193 9.72 -3.24 17.03
CA HIS A 193 10.18 -4.53 16.52
C HIS A 193 10.28 -5.55 17.64
N TYR A 194 9.57 -6.66 17.50
CA TYR A 194 9.39 -7.67 18.53
C TYR A 194 10.30 -8.89 18.38
N GLU A 195 11.06 -8.96 17.30
CA GLU A 195 11.89 -10.12 16.94
C GLU A 195 13.38 -9.73 16.85
N VAL A 196 13.86 -8.79 17.70
CA VAL A 196 15.27 -8.42 17.72
C VAL A 196 16.10 -9.54 18.33
N SER A 197 17.15 -9.97 17.61
CA SER A 197 18.06 -11.00 18.08
C SER A 197 19.46 -10.83 17.52
N TRP A 198 20.47 -11.18 18.32
CA TRP A 198 21.89 -11.21 17.94
C TRP A 198 22.65 -12.22 18.78
N LEU A 199 23.92 -12.45 18.44
CA LEU A 199 24.83 -13.27 19.25
C LEU A 199 25.68 -12.38 20.14
N ASN A 200 25.81 -12.72 21.42
CA ASN A 200 26.80 -12.09 22.30
C ASN A 200 28.24 -12.54 21.96
N ALA A 201 29.24 -12.01 22.63
CA ALA A 201 30.64 -12.34 22.41
C ALA A 201 30.95 -13.85 22.46
N LYS A 202 30.19 -14.61 23.29
CA LYS A 202 30.32 -16.07 23.43
C LYS A 202 29.54 -16.87 22.38
N GLY A 203 28.79 -16.20 21.46
CA GLY A 203 27.96 -16.86 20.48
C GLY A 203 26.60 -17.35 21.01
N LYS A 204 26.20 -16.95 22.23
CA LYS A 204 24.89 -17.24 22.76
C LYS A 204 23.87 -16.20 22.19
N PRO A 205 22.70 -16.64 21.69
CA PRO A 205 21.65 -15.74 21.25
C PRO A 205 21.13 -14.85 22.40
N VAL A 206 20.88 -13.59 22.06
CA VAL A 206 20.20 -12.60 22.90
C VAL A 206 18.96 -12.15 22.14
N VAL A 207 17.87 -11.90 22.86
CA VAL A 207 16.61 -11.41 22.30
C VAL A 207 16.16 -10.15 23.03
N ALA A 208 15.52 -9.25 22.31
CA ALA A 208 15.05 -7.97 22.83
C ALA A 208 13.88 -7.42 22.01
N LEU A 209 13.31 -6.31 22.45
CA LEU A 209 12.41 -5.46 21.69
C LEU A 209 13.17 -4.22 21.23
N ALA A 210 12.81 -3.65 20.08
CA ALA A 210 13.33 -2.34 19.69
C ALA A 210 12.20 -1.34 19.44
N GLU A 211 12.47 -0.11 19.82
CA GLU A 211 11.66 1.07 19.50
C GLU A 211 12.48 1.98 18.58
N ILE A 212 11.89 2.37 17.46
CA ILE A 212 12.51 3.25 16.47
C ILE A 212 11.57 4.40 16.21
N ILE A 213 12.03 5.63 16.38
CA ILE A 213 11.20 6.82 16.18
C ILE A 213 11.96 7.83 15.33
N TYR A 214 11.30 8.39 14.34
CA TYR A 214 11.83 9.49 13.55
C TYR A 214 10.73 10.50 13.17
N ASP A 215 11.15 11.73 12.97
CA ASP A 215 10.24 12.84 12.68
C ASP A 215 9.54 12.64 11.33
N CYS A 216 8.28 13.00 11.25
CA CYS A 216 7.52 12.98 10.02
C CYS A 216 8.07 13.96 8.95
N ASN A 217 8.91 14.96 9.33
CA ASN A 217 9.63 15.83 8.40
C ASN A 217 10.72 15.11 7.60
N SER A 218 11.09 13.88 7.98
CA SER A 218 12.07 13.11 7.20
C SER A 218 11.68 13.07 5.73
N LEU A 219 12.66 13.20 4.83
CA LEU A 219 12.43 13.16 3.39
C LEU A 219 11.99 11.77 2.91
N LYS A 220 12.36 10.74 3.66
CA LYS A 220 12.14 9.33 3.33
C LYS A 220 11.58 8.58 4.52
N LEU A 221 10.90 7.49 4.25
CA LEU A 221 10.55 6.44 5.20
C LEU A 221 11.27 5.15 4.82
N ILE A 222 11.34 4.18 5.72
CA ILE A 222 11.91 2.86 5.44
C ILE A 222 10.81 1.88 5.05
N GLU A 223 11.05 1.09 4.02
CA GLU A 223 10.15 0.02 3.62
C GLU A 223 10.18 -1.12 4.67
N SER A 224 8.99 -1.56 5.10
CA SER A 224 8.82 -2.45 6.27
C SER A 224 9.48 -3.83 6.12
N LYS A 225 9.40 -4.46 4.94
CA LYS A 225 10.04 -5.76 4.70
C LYS A 225 11.57 -5.63 4.66
N SER A 226 12.08 -4.52 4.12
CA SER A 226 13.50 -4.23 4.12
C SER A 226 14.06 -4.06 5.53
N LEU A 227 13.31 -3.37 6.40
CA LEU A 227 13.66 -3.23 7.81
C LEU A 227 13.66 -4.59 8.53
N LYS A 228 12.66 -5.44 8.25
CA LYS A 228 12.64 -6.81 8.78
C LYS A 228 13.86 -7.60 8.33
N LEU A 229 14.22 -7.57 7.06
CA LEU A 229 15.40 -8.28 6.53
C LEU A 229 16.70 -7.74 7.12
N TYR A 230 16.77 -6.41 7.32
CA TYR A 230 17.89 -5.77 8.01
C TYR A 230 18.05 -6.33 9.43
N PHE A 231 16.98 -6.36 10.25
CA PHE A 231 17.04 -6.95 11.59
C PHE A 231 17.37 -8.45 11.58
N ASN A 232 16.86 -9.20 10.61
CA ASN A 232 17.24 -10.62 10.46
C ASN A 232 18.73 -10.83 10.21
N SER A 233 19.43 -9.88 9.59
CA SER A 233 20.86 -9.96 9.34
C SER A 233 21.72 -9.93 10.62
N PHE A 234 21.14 -9.47 11.75
CA PHE A 234 21.82 -9.49 13.04
C PHE A 234 21.81 -10.86 13.72
N ASN A 235 20.85 -11.76 13.37
CA ASN A 235 20.59 -13.01 14.10
C ASN A 235 21.83 -13.89 14.32
N ASN A 236 22.75 -13.92 13.35
CA ASN A 236 23.98 -14.71 13.43
C ASN A 236 25.24 -13.83 13.57
N SER A 237 25.08 -12.53 13.80
CA SER A 237 26.18 -11.61 14.00
C SER A 237 26.45 -11.36 15.48
N LYS A 238 27.73 -11.21 15.85
CA LYS A 238 28.16 -10.99 17.24
C LYS A 238 28.24 -9.51 17.53
N PHE A 239 27.62 -9.08 18.63
CA PHE A 239 27.72 -7.73 19.17
C PHE A 239 27.96 -7.80 20.68
N ASP A 240 28.85 -6.94 21.16
CA ASP A 240 29.32 -6.99 22.54
C ASP A 240 28.34 -6.38 23.54
N SER A 241 27.53 -5.41 23.12
CA SER A 241 26.56 -4.72 23.98
C SER A 241 25.34 -4.18 23.22
N ILE A 242 24.27 -3.93 23.96
CA ILE A 242 23.07 -3.23 23.47
C ILE A 242 23.43 -1.84 22.96
N ASP A 243 24.24 -1.08 23.70
CA ASP A 243 24.67 0.27 23.31
C ASP A 243 25.37 0.30 21.95
N THR A 244 26.20 -0.72 21.66
CA THR A 244 26.84 -0.87 20.36
C THR A 244 25.82 -1.10 19.27
N LEU A 245 24.85 -1.97 19.53
CA LEU A 245 23.80 -2.32 18.58
C LEU A 245 22.90 -1.11 18.28
N GLU A 246 22.46 -0.37 19.31
CA GLU A 246 21.68 0.86 19.16
C GLU A 246 22.39 1.92 18.31
N LYS A 247 23.68 2.13 18.56
CA LYS A 247 24.50 3.08 17.77
C LYS A 247 24.61 2.69 16.30
N ILE A 248 24.76 1.40 16.02
CA ILE A 248 24.83 0.88 14.65
C ILE A 248 23.48 1.08 13.95
N ILE A 249 22.38 0.63 14.58
CA ILE A 249 21.03 0.75 14.01
C ILE A 249 20.67 2.23 13.78
N LYS A 250 20.94 3.08 14.76
CA LYS A 250 20.73 4.52 14.65
C LYS A 250 21.46 5.11 13.46
N LYS A 251 22.76 4.81 13.32
CA LYS A 251 23.60 5.30 12.22
C LYS A 251 23.07 4.86 10.86
N ASP A 252 22.75 3.58 10.73
CA ASP A 252 22.31 3.02 9.45
C ASP A 252 20.98 3.61 9.01
N LEU A 253 20.02 3.74 9.94
CA LEU A 253 18.72 4.34 9.68
C LEU A 253 18.84 5.83 9.33
N GLN A 254 19.65 6.60 10.09
CA GLN A 254 19.88 8.02 9.82
C GLN A 254 20.44 8.24 8.40
N GLN A 255 21.37 7.39 7.96
CA GLN A 255 21.94 7.50 6.62
C GLN A 255 20.90 7.22 5.51
N ARG A 256 19.94 6.32 5.74
CA ARG A 256 18.92 5.96 4.74
C ARG A 256 17.74 6.90 4.72
N ILE A 257 17.30 7.37 5.90
CA ILE A 257 16.13 8.26 6.07
C ILE A 257 16.53 9.73 5.83
N GLU A 258 17.81 10.07 6.02
CA GLU A 258 18.37 11.45 5.99
C GLU A 258 17.71 12.34 7.05
N ALA A 259 17.49 11.79 8.25
CA ALA A 259 16.94 12.50 9.40
C ALA A 259 17.43 11.90 10.71
N GLU A 260 17.25 12.62 11.82
CA GLU A 260 17.52 12.09 13.15
C GLU A 260 16.57 10.92 13.47
N VAL A 261 17.14 9.88 14.06
CA VAL A 261 16.41 8.66 14.47
C VAL A 261 16.70 8.40 15.94
N PHE A 262 15.64 8.18 16.71
CA PHE A 262 15.75 7.61 18.05
C PHE A 262 15.68 6.08 17.94
N VAL A 263 16.56 5.37 18.64
CA VAL A 263 16.56 3.92 18.74
C VAL A 263 16.75 3.54 20.19
N ALA A 264 15.89 2.69 20.72
CA ALA A 264 16.04 2.04 22.01
C ALA A 264 15.84 0.54 21.90
N ILE A 265 16.70 -0.25 22.56
CA ILE A 265 16.60 -1.70 22.63
C ILE A 265 16.31 -2.10 24.08
N HIS A 266 15.17 -2.75 24.27
CA HIS A 266 14.66 -3.15 25.58
C HIS A 266 14.84 -4.64 25.78
N PRO A 267 15.74 -5.08 26.69
CA PRO A 267 15.79 -6.47 27.15
C PRO A 267 14.43 -6.92 27.71
N LEU A 268 14.09 -8.19 27.52
CA LEU A 268 12.76 -8.69 27.93
C LEU A 268 12.50 -8.61 29.45
N ASP A 269 13.54 -8.65 30.24
CA ASP A 269 13.47 -8.50 31.72
C ASP A 269 13.24 -7.04 32.17
N GLN A 270 13.46 -6.07 31.27
CA GLN A 270 13.24 -4.63 31.52
C GLN A 270 12.03 -4.08 30.76
N SER A 271 11.27 -4.94 30.08
CA SER A 271 10.13 -4.55 29.22
C SER A 271 8.90 -4.02 29.99
N ASN A 272 8.95 -3.97 31.34
CA ASN A 272 7.89 -3.38 32.19
C ASN A 272 7.64 -1.87 31.92
N GLN A 273 8.45 -1.24 31.06
CA GLN A 273 8.26 0.15 30.64
C GLN A 273 7.30 0.32 29.46
N ILE A 274 6.90 -0.77 28.78
CA ILE A 274 5.91 -0.71 27.70
C ILE A 274 4.52 -0.63 28.32
N HIS A 275 3.93 0.56 28.29
CA HIS A 275 2.56 0.76 28.75
C HIS A 275 1.58 0.06 27.82
N MET A 276 0.88 -0.94 28.33
CA MET A 276 -0.22 -1.57 27.62
C MET A 276 -1.54 -0.91 28.00
N GLN A 277 -2.32 -0.57 26.99
CA GLN A 277 -3.72 -0.14 27.14
C GLN A 277 -4.63 -1.08 26.38
N GLN A 278 -5.86 -1.28 26.88
CA GLN A 278 -6.81 -2.14 26.17
C GLN A 278 -7.23 -1.49 24.85
N VAL A 279 -7.60 -0.21 24.90
CA VAL A 279 -8.06 0.60 23.78
C VAL A 279 -7.49 2.02 23.90
N PHE A 280 -7.63 2.82 22.89
CA PHE A 280 -7.32 4.26 22.97
C PHE A 280 -8.17 4.97 24.03
N THR A 281 -7.64 6.04 24.59
CA THR A 281 -8.44 6.97 25.41
C THR A 281 -9.41 7.76 24.52
N GLY A 282 -10.57 8.15 25.08
CA GLY A 282 -11.60 8.86 24.34
C GLY A 282 -12.88 8.04 24.19
N GLU A 283 -13.76 8.47 23.31
CA GLU A 283 -15.04 7.84 23.04
C GLU A 283 -14.97 7.01 21.75
N SER A 284 -15.39 5.74 21.84
CA SER A 284 -15.49 4.86 20.67
C SER A 284 -16.66 5.27 19.78
N ILE A 285 -16.42 5.25 18.46
CA ILE A 285 -17.50 5.44 17.48
C ILE A 285 -17.88 4.13 16.76
N ASP A 286 -17.36 2.99 17.20
CA ASP A 286 -17.52 1.71 16.50
C ASP A 286 -18.92 1.10 16.69
N GLU A 287 -19.59 1.42 17.80
CA GLU A 287 -20.93 0.90 18.13
C GLU A 287 -22.09 1.68 17.44
N LEU A 288 -21.77 2.69 16.62
CA LEU A 288 -22.77 3.43 15.87
C LEU A 288 -23.44 2.54 14.81
N ASP A 289 -24.78 2.50 14.80
CA ASP A 289 -25.54 1.76 13.81
C ASP A 289 -25.62 2.54 12.49
N VAL A 290 -24.65 2.29 11.62
CA VAL A 290 -24.51 2.98 10.34
C VAL A 290 -24.45 2.00 9.17
N GLU A 291 -25.16 2.32 8.11
CA GLU A 291 -25.05 1.60 6.84
C GLU A 291 -23.83 2.10 6.05
N CYS A 292 -22.92 1.18 5.71
CA CYS A 292 -21.72 1.45 4.93
C CYS A 292 -21.78 0.73 3.58
N SER A 293 -21.65 1.47 2.49
CA SER A 293 -21.67 0.94 1.11
C SER A 293 -20.48 1.41 0.28
N VAL A 294 -19.63 2.32 0.81
CA VAL A 294 -18.48 2.90 0.12
C VAL A 294 -17.20 2.45 0.84
N TYR A 295 -16.30 1.79 0.09
CA TYR A 295 -15.06 1.21 0.58
C TYR A 295 -13.82 1.74 -0.17
N LEU A 296 -13.95 2.89 -0.82
CA LEU A 296 -12.87 3.75 -1.29
C LEU A 296 -12.94 5.08 -0.56
N VAL A 297 -11.77 5.66 -0.27
CA VAL A 297 -11.67 6.88 0.55
C VAL A 297 -12.60 7.97 0.04
N GLU A 298 -13.57 8.37 0.89
CA GLU A 298 -14.60 9.35 0.56
C GLU A 298 -14.66 10.47 1.60
N PRO A 299 -13.86 11.54 1.41
CA PRO A 299 -13.80 12.65 2.35
C PRO A 299 -15.10 13.45 2.47
N ALA A 300 -16.04 13.31 1.53
CA ALA A 300 -17.33 13.99 1.61
C ALA A 300 -18.23 13.52 2.77
N PHE A 301 -17.91 12.39 3.41
CA PHE A 301 -18.54 11.97 4.65
C PHE A 301 -18.16 12.86 5.85
N LEU A 302 -17.05 13.58 5.76
CA LEU A 302 -16.59 14.48 6.80
C LEU A 302 -17.38 15.79 6.77
N VAL A 303 -18.43 15.85 7.60
CA VAL A 303 -19.29 17.02 7.77
C VAL A 303 -19.28 17.45 9.23
N VAL A 304 -19.52 18.73 9.48
CA VAL A 304 -19.54 19.33 10.82
C VAL A 304 -20.88 19.97 11.12
N GLY A 305 -21.26 19.98 12.41
CA GLY A 305 -22.36 20.77 12.94
C GLY A 305 -21.92 22.19 13.31
N ASP A 306 -22.75 22.90 14.07
CA ASP A 306 -22.44 24.28 14.52
C ASP A 306 -21.87 24.33 15.95
N GLU A 307 -22.02 23.26 16.73
CA GLU A 307 -21.51 23.13 18.09
C GLU A 307 -19.98 23.12 18.11
N LEU A 308 -19.37 23.93 19.00
CA LEU A 308 -17.93 23.90 19.23
C LEU A 308 -17.63 22.92 20.36
N VAL A 309 -16.68 22.02 20.11
CA VAL A 309 -16.30 20.96 21.05
C VAL A 309 -14.77 20.81 21.12
N GLU A 310 -14.30 20.21 22.20
CA GLU A 310 -12.98 19.63 22.32
C GLU A 310 -13.18 18.19 22.76
N GLU A 311 -12.92 17.24 21.84
CA GLU A 311 -13.20 15.84 22.10
C GLU A 311 -12.13 14.92 21.48
N THR A 312 -12.04 13.72 22.04
CA THR A 312 -11.19 12.65 21.53
C THR A 312 -12.07 11.46 21.18
N LEU A 313 -12.03 11.08 19.91
CA LEU A 313 -12.75 9.94 19.36
C LEU A 313 -11.76 8.87 18.92
N TYR A 314 -12.17 7.60 18.93
CA TYR A 314 -11.37 6.54 18.32
C TYR A 314 -12.21 5.48 17.62
N SER A 315 -11.57 4.75 16.71
CA SER A 315 -12.14 3.59 16.05
C SER A 315 -11.09 2.48 15.91
N ASP A 316 -11.52 1.24 16.14
CA ASP A 316 -10.74 0.02 15.89
C ASP A 316 -11.06 -0.60 14.51
N LEU A 317 -11.92 0.04 13.72
CA LEU A 317 -12.38 -0.48 12.43
C LEU A 317 -11.56 -0.04 11.24
N LEU A 318 -10.50 0.77 11.45
CA LEU A 318 -9.61 1.18 10.37
C LEU A 318 -8.97 -0.04 9.73
N LYS A 319 -9.13 -0.17 8.42
CA LYS A 319 -8.51 -1.21 7.59
C LYS A 319 -8.13 -0.61 6.25
N SER A 320 -6.88 -0.73 5.90
CA SER A 320 -6.36 -0.43 4.56
C SER A 320 -5.66 -1.67 3.98
N ASN A 321 -4.96 -1.51 2.87
CA ASN A 321 -4.13 -2.56 2.32
C ASN A 321 -2.72 -2.02 2.05
N CYS A 322 -1.75 -2.90 2.13
CA CYS A 322 -0.39 -2.60 1.71
C CYS A 322 -0.37 -2.20 0.22
N LEU A 323 0.32 -1.11 -0.09
CA LEU A 323 0.41 -0.57 -1.44
C LEU A 323 0.96 -1.59 -2.46
N VAL A 324 1.85 -2.50 -2.03
CA VAL A 324 2.58 -3.42 -2.92
C VAL A 324 2.02 -4.82 -2.90
N THR A 325 1.72 -5.36 -1.70
CA THR A 325 1.31 -6.76 -1.55
C THR A 325 -0.20 -6.96 -1.50
N ASN A 326 -0.96 -5.86 -1.42
CA ASN A 326 -2.41 -5.87 -1.22
C ASN A 326 -2.88 -6.66 0.04
N GLN A 327 -1.95 -6.95 0.96
CA GLN A 327 -2.28 -7.57 2.24
C GLN A 327 -3.03 -6.56 3.12
N PRO A 328 -4.03 -7.01 3.90
CA PRO A 328 -4.78 -6.13 4.78
C PRO A 328 -3.90 -5.59 5.92
N ASP A 329 -4.01 -4.28 6.15
CA ASP A 329 -3.40 -3.54 7.25
C ASP A 329 -4.50 -3.10 8.22
N TRP A 330 -4.62 -3.78 9.33
CA TRP A 330 -5.58 -3.49 10.38
C TRP A 330 -5.01 -2.49 11.37
N GLY A 331 -5.78 -1.47 11.70
CA GLY A 331 -5.35 -0.44 12.64
C GLY A 331 -6.47 0.05 13.54
N SER A 332 -6.05 0.71 14.60
CA SER A 332 -6.89 1.57 15.44
C SER A 332 -6.46 3.01 15.17
N VAL A 333 -7.40 3.94 15.15
CA VAL A 333 -7.11 5.37 14.96
C VAL A 333 -7.79 6.19 16.04
N GLN A 334 -7.02 7.10 16.64
CA GLN A 334 -7.50 8.11 17.58
C GLN A 334 -7.47 9.47 16.90
N ILE A 335 -8.52 10.25 17.10
CA ILE A 335 -8.70 11.59 16.55
C ILE A 335 -9.10 12.51 17.71
N ALA A 336 -8.16 13.36 18.12
CA ALA A 336 -8.40 14.40 19.12
C ALA A 336 -8.44 15.75 18.42
N TYR A 337 -9.50 16.53 18.65
CA TYR A 337 -9.64 17.81 17.97
C TYR A 337 -10.40 18.83 18.81
N LYS A 338 -10.18 20.08 18.47
CA LYS A 338 -10.94 21.23 18.96
C LYS A 338 -11.50 22.00 17.78
N GLY A 339 -12.81 22.22 17.75
CA GLY A 339 -13.47 22.90 16.63
C GLY A 339 -14.96 22.58 16.55
N LYS A 340 -15.52 22.77 15.35
CA LYS A 340 -16.91 22.38 15.09
C LYS A 340 -17.06 20.86 15.21
N LYS A 341 -18.13 20.42 15.89
CA LYS A 341 -18.42 19.01 16.14
C LYS A 341 -18.53 18.22 14.84
N ILE A 342 -17.66 17.24 14.67
CA ILE A 342 -17.67 16.35 13.51
C ILE A 342 -18.87 15.37 13.65
N ASN A 343 -19.62 15.18 12.57
CA ASN A 343 -20.66 14.17 12.53
C ASN A 343 -20.03 12.78 12.67
N ARG A 344 -20.33 12.09 13.78
CA ARG A 344 -19.68 10.83 14.15
C ARG A 344 -20.03 9.68 13.20
N GLU A 345 -21.25 9.62 12.68
CA GLU A 345 -21.63 8.63 11.66
C GLU A 345 -20.86 8.87 10.37
N GLY A 346 -20.72 10.13 9.96
CA GLY A 346 -19.93 10.53 8.81
C GLY A 346 -18.46 10.19 9.00
N LEU A 347 -17.89 10.45 10.19
CA LEU A 347 -16.50 10.10 10.51
C LEU A 347 -16.29 8.59 10.46
N LEU A 348 -17.21 7.79 11.02
CA LEU A 348 -17.12 6.33 10.95
C LEU A 348 -17.20 5.83 9.51
N LYS A 349 -18.14 6.33 8.70
CA LYS A 349 -18.25 6.00 7.26
C LYS A 349 -16.98 6.37 6.50
N TYR A 350 -16.38 7.51 6.83
CA TYR A 350 -15.08 7.93 6.25
C TYR A 350 -13.97 6.95 6.60
N LEU A 351 -13.81 6.55 7.87
CA LEU A 351 -12.80 5.57 8.28
C LEU A 351 -13.02 4.20 7.64
N VAL A 352 -14.27 3.74 7.55
CA VAL A 352 -14.65 2.48 6.88
C VAL A 352 -14.34 2.54 5.37
N SER A 353 -14.38 3.73 4.75
CA SER A 353 -14.10 3.89 3.33
C SER A 353 -12.66 3.54 2.93
N PHE A 354 -11.72 3.46 3.89
CA PHE A 354 -10.35 2.98 3.64
C PHE A 354 -10.24 1.49 3.35
N ARG A 355 -11.32 0.72 3.51
CA ARG A 355 -11.28 -0.76 3.52
C ARG A 355 -10.65 -1.40 2.28
N ASN A 356 -10.74 -0.77 1.12
CA ASN A 356 -10.09 -1.22 -0.12
C ASN A 356 -9.00 -0.26 -0.61
N HIS A 357 -8.59 0.68 0.23
CA HIS A 357 -7.55 1.66 -0.10
C HIS A 357 -6.15 1.09 0.12
N ASN A 358 -5.23 1.37 -0.81
CA ASN A 358 -3.85 0.89 -0.78
C ASN A 358 -2.87 2.04 -0.52
N GLU A 359 -2.33 2.10 0.68
CA GLU A 359 -1.28 3.06 1.08
C GLU A 359 -0.39 2.47 2.17
N PHE A 360 0.79 3.06 2.41
CA PHE A 360 1.56 2.78 3.62
C PHE A 360 0.88 3.40 4.85
N HIS A 361 1.15 2.85 6.03
CA HIS A 361 0.52 3.28 7.29
C HIS A 361 0.68 4.78 7.54
N GLU A 362 1.90 5.30 7.33
CA GLU A 362 2.24 6.71 7.51
C GLU A 362 1.43 7.61 6.57
N GLN A 363 1.25 7.17 5.33
CA GLN A 363 0.51 7.91 4.31
C GLN A 363 -0.99 7.90 4.59
N CYS A 364 -1.54 6.76 5.07
CA CYS A 364 -2.93 6.68 5.52
C CYS A 364 -3.24 7.70 6.61
N ILE A 365 -2.38 7.81 7.62
CA ILE A 365 -2.59 8.75 8.73
C ILE A 365 -2.38 10.19 8.28
N GLU A 366 -1.42 10.47 7.39
CA GLU A 366 -1.27 11.81 6.77
C GLU A 366 -2.53 12.19 5.97
N ARG A 367 -3.13 11.24 5.23
CA ARG A 367 -4.40 11.45 4.50
C ARG A 367 -5.55 11.76 5.45
N ILE A 368 -5.74 10.96 6.49
CA ILE A 368 -6.81 11.19 7.48
C ILE A 368 -6.67 12.58 8.10
N PHE A 369 -5.43 12.97 8.46
CA PHE A 369 -5.16 14.30 9.00
C PHE A 369 -5.53 15.41 8.00
N VAL A 370 -5.06 15.32 6.77
CA VAL A 370 -5.29 16.34 5.72
C VAL A 370 -6.77 16.44 5.35
N ASP A 371 -7.45 15.31 5.21
CA ASP A 371 -8.88 15.28 4.88
C ASP A 371 -9.72 15.93 5.98
N ILE A 372 -9.45 15.63 7.26
CA ILE A 372 -10.15 16.28 8.39
C ILE A 372 -9.84 17.77 8.43
N MET A 373 -8.59 18.20 8.25
CA MET A 373 -8.23 19.62 8.20
C MET A 373 -8.96 20.36 7.08
N ASN A 374 -9.08 19.76 5.91
CA ASN A 374 -9.71 20.38 4.74
C ASN A 374 -11.23 20.47 4.85
N HIS A 375 -11.88 19.41 5.35
CA HIS A 375 -13.34 19.29 5.38
C HIS A 375 -13.95 19.81 6.68
N CYS A 376 -13.33 19.57 7.84
CA CYS A 376 -13.84 19.95 9.15
C CYS A 376 -13.24 21.26 9.69
N LYS A 377 -12.03 21.62 9.25
CA LYS A 377 -11.30 22.86 9.63
C LYS A 377 -11.25 23.08 11.15
N PRO A 378 -10.79 22.11 11.94
CA PRO A 378 -10.65 22.29 13.39
C PRO A 378 -9.56 23.30 13.72
N GLU A 379 -9.64 23.92 14.93
CA GLU A 379 -8.59 24.79 15.47
C GLU A 379 -7.31 24.01 15.79
N SER A 380 -7.47 22.82 16.37
CA SER A 380 -6.39 21.84 16.58
C SER A 380 -6.84 20.44 16.23
N LEU A 381 -5.90 19.62 15.77
CA LEU A 381 -6.13 18.24 15.37
C LEU A 381 -4.92 17.38 15.70
N THR A 382 -5.20 16.22 16.25
CA THR A 382 -4.22 15.11 16.37
C THR A 382 -4.84 13.85 15.79
N VAL A 383 -4.12 13.16 14.95
CA VAL A 383 -4.47 11.84 14.42
C VAL A 383 -3.35 10.86 14.74
N TYR A 384 -3.66 9.80 15.46
CA TYR A 384 -2.72 8.77 15.87
C TYR A 384 -3.20 7.40 15.42
N GLY A 385 -2.43 6.75 14.57
CA GLY A 385 -2.67 5.37 14.11
C GLY A 385 -1.85 4.36 14.87
N ARG A 386 -2.47 3.24 15.25
CA ARG A 386 -1.81 2.06 15.85
C ARG A 386 -2.18 0.84 15.02
N TYR A 387 -1.21 0.31 14.27
CA TYR A 387 -1.45 -0.81 13.39
C TYR A 387 -1.04 -2.14 14.03
N THR A 388 -1.73 -3.21 13.66
CA THR A 388 -1.34 -4.56 14.09
C THR A 388 -0.01 -4.95 13.46
N ARG A 389 0.82 -5.66 14.24
CA ARG A 389 2.14 -6.09 13.75
C ARG A 389 2.03 -7.11 12.62
N ARG A 390 2.95 -6.96 11.68
CA ARG A 390 3.18 -7.90 10.59
C ARG A 390 4.67 -8.20 10.47
N GLY A 391 5.00 -9.50 10.48
CA GLY A 391 6.40 -9.92 10.43
C GLY A 391 7.25 -9.40 11.58
N GLY A 392 6.69 -9.28 12.78
CA GLY A 392 7.39 -8.83 13.98
C GLY A 392 7.54 -7.30 14.10
N LEU A 393 6.90 -6.51 13.22
CA LEU A 393 6.93 -5.04 13.23
C LEU A 393 5.53 -4.46 13.30
N ASP A 394 5.32 -3.43 14.09
CA ASP A 394 4.18 -2.51 13.97
C ASP A 394 4.66 -1.08 13.65
N ILE A 395 3.80 -0.31 12.99
CA ILE A 395 4.11 1.04 12.50
C ILE A 395 2.99 1.97 12.97
N ASN A 396 3.33 3.02 13.71
CA ASN A 396 2.39 3.83 14.45
C ASN A 396 2.63 5.31 14.18
N PRO A 397 2.04 5.86 13.10
CA PRO A 397 2.22 7.26 12.74
C PRO A 397 1.37 8.19 13.62
N TYR A 398 1.96 9.29 14.04
CA TYR A 398 1.33 10.37 14.80
C TYR A 398 1.44 11.70 14.05
N ARG A 399 0.33 12.38 13.83
CA ARG A 399 0.28 13.70 13.18
C ARG A 399 -0.56 14.66 14.01
N SER A 400 -0.05 15.90 14.21
CA SER A 400 -0.72 16.92 15.02
C SER A 400 -0.48 18.32 14.47
N THR A 401 -1.42 19.22 14.69
CA THR A 401 -1.21 20.68 14.48
C THR A 401 -0.22 21.28 15.47
N GLU A 402 0.06 20.59 16.58
CA GLU A 402 0.94 21.04 17.64
C GLU A 402 2.24 20.24 17.68
N LYS A 403 3.34 20.88 18.07
CA LYS A 403 4.61 20.20 18.30
C LYS A 403 4.51 19.33 19.54
N VAL A 404 4.87 18.06 19.41
CA VAL A 404 4.77 17.05 20.46
C VAL A 404 6.11 16.35 20.65
N SER A 405 6.49 16.11 21.92
CA SER A 405 7.55 15.16 22.24
C SER A 405 7.02 13.73 22.11
N PHE A 406 7.84 12.83 21.59
CA PHE A 406 7.46 11.43 21.40
C PHE A 406 7.61 10.57 22.68
N THR A 407 8.29 11.06 23.72
CA THR A 407 8.73 10.27 24.87
C THR A 407 7.61 9.58 25.66
N ASP A 408 6.36 10.06 25.57
CA ASP A 408 5.24 9.54 26.37
C ASP A 408 4.08 9.01 25.51
N LYS A 409 4.29 8.81 24.21
CA LYS A 409 3.22 8.49 23.25
C LYS A 409 3.22 7.05 22.74
N ASN A 410 4.27 6.26 23.05
CA ASN A 410 4.31 4.88 22.59
C ASN A 410 3.52 3.96 23.53
N VAL A 411 2.22 3.95 23.36
CA VAL A 411 1.29 3.08 24.09
C VAL A 411 0.94 1.89 23.22
N ARG A 412 1.08 0.68 23.71
CA ARG A 412 0.67 -0.53 23.00
C ARG A 412 -0.78 -0.89 23.29
N LEU A 413 -1.58 -1.03 22.25
CA LEU A 413 -2.96 -1.51 22.36
C LEU A 413 -3.02 -3.05 22.37
N ILE A 414 -4.11 -3.61 22.88
CA ILE A 414 -4.28 -5.08 23.02
C ILE A 414 -4.18 -5.83 21.69
N ARG A 415 -4.50 -5.16 20.57
CA ARG A 415 -4.46 -5.75 19.22
C ARG A 415 -3.07 -5.77 18.58
N GLN A 416 -2.07 -5.15 19.17
CA GLN A 416 -0.72 -5.01 18.60
C GLN A 416 0.23 -6.12 19.00
#